data_269434f9d196a2a2f19f1f33edfb391e
#
_entry.id   269434f9d196a2a2f19f1f33edfb391e
#
_cell.length_a   1.000
_cell.length_b   1.000
_cell.length_c   1.000
_cell.angle_alpha   90.00
_cell.angle_beta   90.00
_cell.angle_gamma   90.00
#
_symmetry.space_group_name_H-M   'P 1'
#
loop_
_entity.id
_entity.type
_entity.pdbx_description
1 polymer ?
#
loop_
_entity_poly.entity_id
_entity_poly.type
_entity_poly.pdbx_seq_one_letter_code
_entity_poly.pdbx_strand_id
1 'polypeptide(L)'
;MIYGGLPQIVSFQSERQKADYLKNIFANVYLKDVIERNKIQNVDEIGILVDVLASAIGAPTNPSKIANTFASERQMTYANKTISKHIDHLTDAFLISKASRYDIKGRKYIGANLKYYFTDLGLRNARLNFRQQEPTHIMENIVYNELLIRGYNVDVGVVDIFDKDKEGKRVRKQLEVDFVVNQGNQRYYIQV
;
A
#
# COMPACT_ATOMS: atom_id res chain seq x y z
N MET A 1 -9.56 -5.17 -13.59
CA MET A 1 -8.25 -5.74 -13.16
C MET A 1 -8.30 -6.56 -11.86
N ILE A 2 -9.28 -7.43 -11.71
CA ILE A 2 -9.48 -8.23 -10.48
C ILE A 2 -8.33 -9.21 -10.25
N TYR A 3 -7.80 -9.79 -11.33
CA TYR A 3 -6.79 -10.86 -11.30
C TYR A 3 -5.35 -10.39 -11.53
N GLY A 4 -5.10 -9.08 -11.50
CA GLY A 4 -3.75 -8.51 -11.68
C GLY A 4 -3.19 -8.63 -13.08
N GLY A 5 -1.86 -8.56 -13.19
CA GLY A 5 -1.12 -8.55 -14.45
C GLY A 5 -0.09 -9.68 -14.59
N LEU A 6 -0.09 -10.70 -13.73
CA LEU A 6 0.83 -11.82 -13.88
C LEU A 6 0.60 -12.54 -15.21
N PRO A 7 1.64 -12.79 -16.02
CA PRO A 7 1.50 -13.35 -17.37
C PRO A 7 0.72 -14.67 -17.42
N GLN A 8 0.91 -15.54 -16.45
CA GLN A 8 0.26 -16.85 -16.38
C GLN A 8 -1.28 -16.77 -16.28
N ILE A 9 -1.80 -15.65 -15.75
CA ILE A 9 -3.25 -15.43 -15.58
C ILE A 9 -3.99 -15.46 -16.92
N VAL A 10 -3.34 -15.02 -18.00
CA VAL A 10 -3.94 -14.97 -19.34
C VAL A 10 -4.22 -16.38 -19.89
N SER A 11 -3.45 -17.40 -19.47
CA SER A 11 -3.61 -18.78 -19.93
C SER A 11 -4.79 -19.52 -19.30
N PHE A 12 -5.33 -19.03 -18.16
CA PHE A 12 -6.46 -19.66 -17.49
C PHE A 12 -7.80 -19.22 -18.06
N GLN A 13 -8.66 -20.18 -18.34
CA GLN A 13 -9.98 -19.92 -18.92
C GLN A 13 -11.04 -19.59 -17.86
N SER A 14 -10.95 -20.16 -16.66
CA SER A 14 -11.94 -19.93 -15.61
C SER A 14 -11.43 -18.99 -14.51
N GLU A 15 -12.35 -18.20 -13.95
CA GLU A 15 -12.06 -17.31 -12.82
C GLU A 15 -11.57 -18.08 -11.59
N ARG A 16 -12.11 -19.29 -11.37
CA ARG A 16 -11.67 -20.17 -10.28
C ARG A 16 -10.20 -20.55 -10.44
N GLN A 17 -9.77 -20.97 -11.63
CA GLN A 17 -8.36 -21.29 -11.89
C GLN A 17 -7.45 -20.08 -11.64
N LYS A 18 -7.85 -18.89 -12.07
CA LYS A 18 -7.11 -17.65 -11.82
C LYS A 18 -6.99 -17.37 -10.32
N ALA A 19 -8.09 -17.48 -9.60
CA ALA A 19 -8.12 -17.24 -8.15
C ALA A 19 -7.26 -18.25 -7.38
N ASP A 20 -7.38 -19.55 -7.70
CA ASP A 20 -6.63 -20.63 -7.05
C ASP A 20 -5.12 -20.49 -7.33
N TYR A 21 -4.75 -20.16 -8.57
CA TYR A 21 -3.36 -19.90 -8.94
C TYR A 21 -2.77 -18.71 -8.15
N LEU A 22 -3.50 -17.58 -8.09
CA LEU A 22 -3.03 -16.40 -7.37
C LEU A 22 -2.87 -16.64 -5.87
N LYS A 23 -3.80 -17.35 -5.25
CA LYS A 23 -3.69 -17.75 -3.83
C LYS A 23 -2.47 -18.63 -3.59
N ASN A 24 -2.27 -19.61 -4.47
CA ASN A 24 -1.17 -20.55 -4.36
C ASN A 24 0.19 -19.84 -4.53
N ILE A 25 0.37 -19.05 -5.58
CA ILE A 25 1.62 -18.33 -5.84
C ILE A 25 1.91 -17.31 -4.75
N PHE A 26 0.89 -16.62 -4.24
CA PHE A 26 1.05 -15.68 -3.13
C PHE A 26 1.60 -16.37 -1.88
N ALA A 27 0.95 -17.47 -1.45
CA ALA A 27 1.30 -18.16 -0.21
C ALA A 27 2.62 -18.93 -0.32
N ASN A 28 2.79 -19.71 -1.38
CA ASN A 28 3.87 -20.69 -1.51
C ASN A 28 5.11 -20.18 -2.24
N VAL A 29 5.02 -19.05 -2.95
CA VAL A 29 6.17 -18.45 -3.61
C VAL A 29 6.54 -17.14 -2.92
N TYR A 30 5.69 -16.10 -3.01
CA TYR A 30 6.04 -14.78 -2.52
C TYR A 30 6.19 -14.70 -1.00
N LEU A 31 5.15 -15.07 -0.25
CA LEU A 31 5.19 -14.95 1.21
C LEU A 31 6.18 -15.93 1.84
N LYS A 32 6.24 -17.15 1.33
CA LYS A 32 7.18 -18.16 1.78
C LYS A 32 8.64 -17.71 1.56
N ASP A 33 8.98 -17.17 0.36
CA ASP A 33 10.32 -16.65 0.08
C ASP A 33 10.70 -15.51 1.05
N VAL A 34 9.79 -14.59 1.32
CA VAL A 34 10.02 -13.50 2.29
C VAL A 34 10.34 -14.05 3.67
N ILE A 35 9.56 -15.05 4.14
CA ILE A 35 9.73 -15.68 5.44
C ILE A 35 11.07 -16.41 5.54
N GLU A 36 11.38 -17.26 4.59
CA GLU A 36 12.59 -18.09 4.58
C GLU A 36 13.86 -17.25 4.43
N ARG A 37 13.89 -16.35 3.46
CA ARG A 37 15.05 -15.47 3.19
C ARG A 37 15.37 -14.57 4.36
N ASN A 38 14.37 -14.06 5.06
CA ASN A 38 14.56 -13.16 6.19
C ASN A 38 14.52 -13.85 7.56
N LYS A 39 14.43 -15.20 7.59
CA LYS A 39 14.40 -16.02 8.81
C LYS A 39 13.34 -15.53 9.80
N ILE A 40 12.13 -15.22 9.30
CA ILE A 40 11.04 -14.72 10.13
C ILE A 40 10.50 -15.85 10.99
N GLN A 41 10.57 -15.68 12.31
CA GLN A 41 10.16 -16.71 13.26
C GLN A 41 8.62 -16.75 13.44
N ASN A 42 8.00 -15.58 13.48
CA ASN A 42 6.56 -15.47 13.68
C ASN A 42 5.84 -15.26 12.36
N VAL A 43 5.44 -16.38 11.75
CA VAL A 43 4.76 -16.38 10.43
C VAL A 43 3.37 -15.74 10.50
N ASP A 44 2.69 -15.87 11.63
CA ASP A 44 1.34 -15.30 11.80
C ASP A 44 1.39 -13.78 11.80
N GLU A 45 2.39 -13.18 12.45
CA GLU A 45 2.54 -11.72 12.48
C GLU A 45 2.68 -11.11 11.09
N ILE A 46 3.57 -11.67 10.26
CA ILE A 46 3.73 -11.14 8.89
C ILE A 46 2.49 -11.43 8.03
N GLY A 47 1.83 -12.56 8.25
CA GLY A 47 0.58 -12.88 7.58
C GLY A 47 -0.49 -11.84 7.85
N ILE A 48 -0.73 -11.50 9.14
CA ILE A 48 -1.70 -10.47 9.54
C ILE A 48 -1.26 -9.09 9.05
N LEU A 49 0.04 -8.77 9.09
CA LEU A 49 0.55 -7.50 8.55
C LEU A 49 0.19 -7.33 7.08
N VAL A 50 0.34 -8.38 6.29
CA VAL A 50 -0.04 -8.35 4.86
C VAL A 50 -1.56 -8.15 4.71
N ASP A 51 -2.39 -8.77 5.56
CA ASP A 51 -3.86 -8.55 5.53
C ASP A 51 -4.21 -7.10 5.83
N VAL A 52 -3.58 -6.49 6.84
CA VAL A 52 -3.79 -5.09 7.21
C VAL A 52 -3.37 -4.16 6.06
N LEU A 53 -2.21 -4.38 5.47
CA LEU A 53 -1.73 -3.58 4.34
C LEU A 53 -2.61 -3.74 3.09
N ALA A 54 -3.08 -4.97 2.82
CA ALA A 54 -3.95 -5.25 1.69
C ALA A 54 -5.34 -4.60 1.85
N SER A 55 -5.87 -4.57 3.08
CA SER A 55 -7.14 -3.92 3.40
C SER A 55 -7.03 -2.39 3.41
N ALA A 56 -5.86 -1.85 3.79
CA ALA A 56 -5.61 -0.41 3.90
C ALA A 56 -4.89 0.16 2.66
N ILE A 57 -5.04 -0.48 1.50
CA ILE A 57 -4.39 -0.04 0.25
C ILE A 57 -4.73 1.43 -0.05
N GLY A 58 -3.72 2.25 -0.35
CA GLY A 58 -3.90 3.68 -0.63
C GLY A 58 -4.27 4.54 0.59
N ALA A 59 -4.52 3.95 1.76
CA ALA A 59 -4.79 4.70 2.98
C ALA A 59 -3.49 5.10 3.71
N PRO A 60 -3.40 6.34 4.23
CA PRO A 60 -2.24 6.77 5.01
C PRO A 60 -2.09 5.94 6.29
N THR A 61 -0.96 5.25 6.44
CA THR A 61 -0.68 4.42 7.61
C THR A 61 0.76 4.55 8.09
N ASN A 62 1.04 4.03 9.28
CA ASN A 62 2.37 3.96 9.86
C ASN A 62 2.45 2.76 10.82
N PRO A 63 3.66 2.34 11.24
CA PRO A 63 3.83 1.20 12.14
C PRO A 63 3.02 1.29 13.44
N SER A 64 2.86 2.49 14.01
CA SER A 64 2.07 2.67 15.24
C SER A 64 0.57 2.46 15.02
N LYS A 65 0.02 2.95 13.91
CA LYS A 65 -1.39 2.66 13.54
C LYS A 65 -1.60 1.16 13.33
N ILE A 66 -0.67 0.50 12.64
CA ILE A 66 -0.71 -0.94 12.42
C ILE A 66 -0.64 -1.69 13.75
N ALA A 67 0.28 -1.32 14.65
CA ALA A 67 0.39 -1.92 15.97
C ALA A 67 -0.90 -1.78 16.79
N ASN A 68 -1.55 -0.62 16.72
CA ASN A 68 -2.84 -0.39 17.38
C ASN A 68 -3.95 -1.29 16.79
N THR A 69 -3.97 -1.50 15.46
CA THR A 69 -4.91 -2.43 14.82
C THR A 69 -4.68 -3.86 15.32
N PHE A 70 -3.42 -4.31 15.45
CA PHE A 70 -3.10 -5.62 16.02
C PHE A 70 -3.58 -5.76 17.46
N ALA A 71 -3.36 -4.74 18.28
CA ALA A 71 -3.78 -4.75 19.68
C ALA A 71 -5.31 -4.78 19.81
N SER A 72 -6.04 -3.96 19.04
CA SER A 72 -7.49 -3.82 19.15
C SER A 72 -8.27 -4.98 18.52
N GLU A 73 -7.84 -5.46 17.35
CA GLU A 73 -8.59 -6.46 16.59
C GLU A 73 -8.14 -7.90 16.85
N ARG A 74 -6.89 -8.09 17.22
CA ARG A 74 -6.28 -9.42 17.38
C ARG A 74 -5.79 -9.70 18.78
N GLN A 75 -5.85 -8.73 19.70
CA GLN A 75 -5.32 -8.84 21.07
C GLN A 75 -3.84 -9.28 21.08
N MET A 76 -3.08 -8.87 20.09
CA MET A 76 -1.66 -9.20 19.91
C MET A 76 -0.80 -7.96 20.03
N THR A 77 0.35 -8.10 20.70
CA THR A 77 1.35 -7.04 20.76
C THR A 77 2.36 -7.21 19.64
N TYR A 78 2.47 -6.21 18.77
CA TYR A 78 3.41 -6.21 17.67
C TYR A 78 4.26 -4.94 17.72
N ALA A 79 5.58 -5.12 17.94
CA ALA A 79 6.47 -3.97 18.11
C ALA A 79 6.63 -3.16 16.83
N ASN A 80 6.54 -1.83 16.93
CA ASN A 80 6.67 -0.92 15.79
C ASN A 80 7.94 -1.17 14.96
N LYS A 81 9.07 -1.47 15.63
CA LYS A 81 10.34 -1.78 14.96
C LYS A 81 10.24 -3.05 14.11
N THR A 82 9.56 -4.07 14.60
CA THR A 82 9.36 -5.33 13.88
C THR A 82 8.41 -5.13 12.69
N ILE A 83 7.33 -4.36 12.89
CA ILE A 83 6.41 -3.98 11.81
C ILE A 83 7.18 -3.26 10.69
N SER A 84 8.00 -2.24 11.04
CA SER A 84 8.82 -1.52 10.05
C SER A 84 9.73 -2.46 9.29
N LYS A 85 10.42 -3.36 9.99
CA LYS A 85 11.33 -4.34 9.39
C LYS A 85 10.59 -5.29 8.44
N HIS A 86 9.41 -5.78 8.83
CA HIS A 86 8.61 -6.65 7.94
C HIS A 86 8.06 -5.91 6.72
N ILE A 87 7.68 -4.64 6.87
CA ILE A 87 7.31 -3.77 5.73
C ILE A 87 8.51 -3.61 4.77
N ASP A 88 9.71 -3.42 5.29
CA ASP A 88 10.91 -3.35 4.46
C ASP A 88 11.13 -4.66 3.68
N HIS A 89 11.00 -5.82 4.34
CA HIS A 89 11.12 -7.12 3.68
C HIS A 89 10.08 -7.33 2.56
N LEU A 90 8.83 -6.89 2.78
CA LEU A 90 7.77 -6.95 1.76
C LEU A 90 8.07 -6.01 0.58
N THR A 91 8.67 -4.85 0.86
CA THR A 91 9.08 -3.88 -0.16
C THR A 91 10.26 -4.40 -0.97
N ASP A 92 11.27 -4.97 -0.31
CA ASP A 92 12.45 -5.56 -0.96
C ASP A 92 12.09 -6.78 -1.82
N ALA A 93 11.00 -7.47 -1.46
CA ALA A 93 10.44 -8.57 -2.26
C ALA A 93 9.51 -8.09 -3.39
N PHE A 94 9.36 -6.79 -3.60
CA PHE A 94 8.47 -6.20 -4.59
C PHE A 94 7.00 -6.64 -4.46
N LEU A 95 6.55 -7.02 -3.27
CA LEU A 95 5.14 -7.27 -3.01
C LEU A 95 4.35 -5.99 -2.85
N ILE A 96 4.97 -5.00 -2.19
CA ILE A 96 4.41 -3.68 -1.99
C ILE A 96 5.43 -2.60 -2.33
N SER A 97 4.92 -1.42 -2.65
CA SER A 97 5.70 -0.20 -2.81
C SER A 97 5.29 0.84 -1.77
N LYS A 98 6.24 1.66 -1.33
CA LYS A 98 6.02 2.78 -0.41
C LYS A 98 5.89 4.08 -1.20
N ALA A 99 4.81 4.81 -1.02
CA ALA A 99 4.68 6.18 -1.51
C ALA A 99 4.95 7.16 -0.38
N SER A 100 5.97 7.98 -0.56
CA SER A 100 6.34 9.04 0.39
C SER A 100 5.34 10.18 0.32
N ARG A 101 5.21 10.94 1.41
CA ARG A 101 4.36 12.14 1.43
C ARG A 101 5.22 13.38 1.21
N TYR A 102 4.78 14.23 0.30
CA TYR A 102 5.45 15.46 -0.07
C TYR A 102 4.57 16.67 0.23
N ASP A 103 5.07 17.56 1.09
CA ASP A 103 4.43 18.87 1.36
C ASP A 103 4.66 19.79 0.16
N ILE A 104 3.60 20.02 -0.60
CA ILE A 104 3.65 20.79 -1.85
C ILE A 104 4.04 22.25 -1.57
N LYS A 105 3.51 22.87 -0.51
CA LYS A 105 3.82 24.25 -0.13
C LYS A 105 5.17 24.39 0.54
N GLY A 106 5.46 23.49 1.50
CA GLY A 106 6.72 23.47 2.25
C GLY A 106 7.89 22.91 1.45
N ARG A 107 7.65 22.27 0.31
CA ARG A 107 8.66 21.65 -0.58
C ARG A 107 9.58 20.67 0.16
N LYS A 108 9.00 19.83 1.02
CA LYS A 108 9.73 18.87 1.86
C LYS A 108 8.99 17.53 1.98
N TYR A 109 9.74 16.48 2.22
CA TYR A 109 9.17 15.17 2.53
C TYR A 109 8.65 15.10 3.97
N ILE A 110 7.54 14.39 4.13
CA ILE A 110 6.92 14.10 5.43
C ILE A 110 7.14 12.62 5.72
N GLY A 111 7.98 12.32 6.70
CA GLY A 111 8.39 10.95 7.02
C GLY A 111 7.36 10.09 7.77
N ALA A 112 6.11 10.54 7.87
CA ALA A 112 5.06 9.84 8.61
C ALA A 112 3.82 9.60 7.77
N ASN A 113 3.07 8.55 8.09
CA ASN A 113 1.81 8.18 7.43
C ASN A 113 1.99 7.96 5.91
N LEU A 114 2.85 7.02 5.55
CA LEU A 114 3.07 6.63 4.15
C LEU A 114 1.83 5.91 3.61
N LYS A 115 1.67 5.93 2.29
CA LYS A 115 0.74 5.01 1.61
C LYS A 115 1.51 3.79 1.08
N TYR A 116 0.82 2.67 1.04
CA TYR A 116 1.37 1.43 0.50
C TYR A 116 0.49 0.94 -0.62
N TYR A 117 1.11 0.51 -1.72
CA TYR A 117 0.45 -0.02 -2.90
C TYR A 117 1.00 -1.41 -3.21
N PHE A 118 0.14 -2.32 -3.62
CA PHE A 118 0.58 -3.63 -4.10
C PHE A 118 1.08 -3.52 -5.53
N THR A 119 2.19 -4.19 -5.82
CA THR A 119 2.75 -4.22 -7.17
C THR A 119 1.88 -5.01 -8.14
N ASP A 120 1.13 -5.99 -7.63
CA ASP A 120 0.11 -6.71 -8.37
C ASP A 120 -1.19 -6.82 -7.59
N LEU A 121 -2.29 -6.30 -8.17
CA LEU A 121 -3.61 -6.31 -7.54
C LEU A 121 -4.23 -7.70 -7.46
N GLY A 122 -3.88 -8.61 -8.34
CA GLY A 122 -4.34 -10.00 -8.27
C GLY A 122 -3.81 -10.69 -7.03
N LEU A 123 -2.55 -10.45 -6.68
CA LEU A 123 -1.95 -10.96 -5.44
C LEU A 123 -2.62 -10.34 -4.20
N ARG A 124 -2.85 -9.02 -4.21
CA ARG A 124 -3.60 -8.34 -3.14
C ARG A 124 -5.01 -8.94 -2.97
N ASN A 125 -5.75 -9.07 -4.07
CA ASN A 125 -7.10 -9.58 -4.06
C ASN A 125 -7.17 -11.05 -3.63
N ALA A 126 -6.21 -11.87 -4.07
CA ALA A 126 -6.09 -13.26 -3.65
C ALA A 126 -5.89 -13.39 -2.14
N ARG A 127 -5.05 -12.53 -1.56
CA ARG A 127 -4.84 -12.49 -0.10
C ARG A 127 -6.12 -12.18 0.66
N LEU A 128 -6.97 -11.30 0.14
CA LEU A 128 -8.27 -10.93 0.73
C LEU A 128 -9.43 -11.82 0.25
N ASN A 129 -9.13 -12.98 -0.35
CA ASN A 129 -10.14 -13.90 -0.90
C ASN A 129 -11.12 -13.21 -1.88
N PHE A 130 -10.67 -12.18 -2.61
CA PHE A 130 -11.46 -11.39 -3.57
C PHE A 130 -12.69 -10.71 -2.97
N ARG A 131 -12.71 -10.45 -1.65
CA ARG A 131 -13.89 -9.91 -0.95
C ARG A 131 -13.92 -8.38 -0.87
N GLN A 132 -12.77 -7.72 -0.88
CA GLN A 132 -12.67 -6.26 -0.75
C GLN A 132 -12.29 -5.65 -2.11
N GLN A 133 -13.28 -5.13 -2.80
CA GLN A 133 -13.13 -4.52 -4.12
C GLN A 133 -13.62 -3.06 -4.06
N GLU A 134 -12.79 -2.19 -3.50
CA GLU A 134 -13.07 -0.76 -3.43
C GLU A 134 -12.51 -0.08 -4.69
N PRO A 135 -13.38 0.33 -5.64
CA PRO A 135 -12.94 0.78 -6.96
C PRO A 135 -11.96 1.96 -6.92
N THR A 136 -12.18 2.92 -6.02
CA THR A 136 -11.34 4.11 -5.88
C THR A 136 -9.91 3.76 -5.49
N HIS A 137 -9.72 2.98 -4.43
CA HIS A 137 -8.39 2.58 -3.98
C HIS A 137 -7.69 1.63 -4.96
N ILE A 138 -8.45 0.79 -5.66
CA ILE A 138 -7.91 -0.07 -6.72
C ILE A 138 -7.42 0.80 -7.90
N MET A 139 -8.21 1.80 -8.33
CA MET A 139 -7.80 2.71 -9.40
C MET A 139 -6.55 3.50 -9.01
N GLU A 140 -6.51 4.03 -7.80
CA GLU A 140 -5.34 4.73 -7.27
C GLU A 140 -4.09 3.84 -7.32
N ASN A 141 -4.19 2.58 -6.89
CA ASN A 141 -3.06 1.64 -6.98
C ASN A 141 -2.63 1.35 -8.43
N ILE A 142 -3.58 1.22 -9.36
CA ILE A 142 -3.26 1.01 -10.78
C ILE A 142 -2.51 2.20 -11.33
N VAL A 143 -2.99 3.41 -11.09
CA VAL A 143 -2.36 4.64 -11.56
C VAL A 143 -0.96 4.78 -10.96
N TYR A 144 -0.79 4.50 -9.67
CA TYR A 144 0.52 4.50 -9.01
C TYR A 144 1.51 3.56 -9.72
N ASN A 145 1.12 2.30 -9.92
CA ASN A 145 1.97 1.31 -10.57
C ASN A 145 2.32 1.70 -12.02
N GLU A 146 1.34 2.21 -12.77
CA GLU A 146 1.54 2.65 -14.15
C GLU A 146 2.53 3.82 -14.23
N LEU A 147 2.46 4.75 -13.30
CA LEU A 147 3.40 5.88 -13.22
C LEU A 147 4.83 5.40 -12.93
N LEU A 148 4.99 4.44 -12.01
CA LEU A 148 6.30 3.85 -11.73
C LEU A 148 6.89 3.10 -12.94
N ILE A 149 6.07 2.31 -13.65
CA ILE A 149 6.48 1.57 -14.85
C ILE A 149 6.95 2.53 -15.94
N ARG A 150 6.35 3.71 -16.04
CA ARG A 150 6.75 4.77 -16.98
C ARG A 150 7.99 5.56 -16.53
N GLY A 151 8.59 5.20 -15.40
CA GLY A 151 9.82 5.79 -14.89
C GLY A 151 9.64 7.13 -14.15
N TYR A 152 8.43 7.44 -13.70
CA TYR A 152 8.19 8.61 -12.87
C TYR A 152 8.59 8.36 -11.42
N ASN A 153 9.04 9.42 -10.74
CA ASN A 153 9.10 9.45 -9.28
C ASN A 153 7.74 9.91 -8.75
N VAL A 154 7.12 9.08 -7.92
CA VAL A 154 5.73 9.28 -7.48
C VAL A 154 5.65 9.43 -5.97
N ASP A 155 5.12 10.55 -5.52
CA ASP A 155 4.87 10.87 -4.12
C ASP A 155 3.39 11.18 -3.91
N VAL A 156 2.89 11.08 -2.68
CA VAL A 156 1.56 11.57 -2.28
C VAL A 156 1.66 13.04 -1.92
N GLY A 157 0.88 13.89 -2.56
CA GLY A 157 0.87 15.32 -2.31
C GLY A 157 0.09 15.68 -1.06
N VAL A 158 0.65 16.60 -0.25
CA VAL A 158 -0.03 17.12 0.95
C VAL A 158 0.02 18.63 0.93
N VAL A 159 -1.12 19.26 1.24
CA VAL A 159 -1.25 20.71 1.36
C VAL A 159 -1.92 21.06 2.67
N ASP A 160 -1.23 21.78 3.53
CA ASP A 160 -1.84 22.35 4.71
C ASP A 160 -2.53 23.67 4.36
N ILE A 161 -3.81 23.76 4.69
CA ILE A 161 -4.59 24.97 4.63
C ILE A 161 -5.06 25.34 6.03
N PHE A 162 -5.28 26.62 6.24
CA PHE A 162 -5.88 27.14 7.47
C PHE A 162 -7.28 27.64 7.13
N ASP A 163 -8.26 27.08 7.82
CA ASP A 163 -9.67 27.43 7.69
C ASP A 163 -10.20 27.94 9.04
N LYS A 164 -11.42 28.47 9.07
CA LYS A 164 -12.11 28.80 10.30
C LYS A 164 -13.19 27.76 10.57
N ASP A 165 -13.28 27.28 11.81
CA ASP A 165 -14.40 26.45 12.24
C ASP A 165 -15.69 27.27 12.39
N LYS A 166 -16.77 26.60 12.80
CA LYS A 166 -18.08 27.24 13.00
C LYS A 166 -18.09 28.34 14.08
N GLU A 167 -17.07 28.33 14.93
CA GLU A 167 -16.88 29.31 16.04
C GLU A 167 -15.89 30.41 15.65
N GLY A 168 -15.38 30.40 14.41
CA GLY A 168 -14.42 31.42 13.91
C GLY A 168 -12.97 31.14 14.30
N LYS A 169 -12.67 30.04 14.99
CA LYS A 169 -11.32 29.66 15.42
C LYS A 169 -10.53 29.10 14.25
N ARG A 170 -9.26 29.50 14.13
CA ARG A 170 -8.35 29.01 13.09
C ARG A 170 -8.05 27.52 13.27
N VAL A 171 -8.43 26.68 12.31
CA VAL A 171 -8.20 25.24 12.30
C VAL A 171 -7.30 24.89 11.12
N ARG A 172 -6.28 24.06 11.37
CA ARG A 172 -5.44 23.50 10.31
C ARG A 172 -6.16 22.32 9.66
N LYS A 173 -6.35 22.39 8.36
CA LYS A 173 -6.90 21.33 7.54
C LYS A 173 -5.83 20.84 6.55
N GLN A 174 -5.60 19.56 6.51
CA GLN A 174 -4.68 18.93 5.56
C GLN A 174 -5.48 18.38 4.38
N LEU A 175 -5.16 18.84 3.18
CA LEU A 175 -5.69 18.31 1.93
C LEU A 175 -4.65 17.38 1.31
N GLU A 176 -5.12 16.41 0.54
CA GLU A 176 -4.29 15.45 -0.16
C GLU A 176 -4.49 15.59 -1.67
N VAL A 177 -3.41 15.46 -2.41
CA VAL A 177 -3.38 15.23 -3.85
C VAL A 177 -2.84 13.83 -4.04
N ASP A 178 -3.57 12.97 -4.73
CA ASP A 178 -3.23 11.54 -4.80
C ASP A 178 -1.80 11.31 -5.24
N PHE A 179 -1.35 12.01 -6.29
CA PHE A 179 0.06 11.91 -6.71
C PHE A 179 0.68 13.24 -7.12
N VAL A 180 1.90 13.44 -6.63
CA VAL A 180 2.87 14.41 -7.15
C VAL A 180 3.93 13.64 -7.91
N VAL A 181 4.01 13.87 -9.20
CA VAL A 181 4.79 13.06 -10.13
C VAL A 181 5.91 13.89 -10.74
N ASN A 182 7.14 13.42 -10.64
CA ASN A 182 8.30 14.13 -11.15
C ASN A 182 9.03 13.28 -12.20
N GLN A 183 9.41 13.94 -13.33
CA GLN A 183 10.29 13.36 -14.33
C GLN A 183 11.19 14.47 -14.89
N GLY A 184 12.48 14.39 -14.63
CA GLY A 184 13.41 15.47 -14.95
C GLY A 184 13.01 16.79 -14.28
N ASN A 185 12.80 17.84 -15.07
CA ASN A 185 12.38 19.15 -14.59
C ASN A 185 10.86 19.37 -14.57
N GLN A 186 10.09 18.35 -14.93
CA GLN A 186 8.63 18.45 -15.01
C GLN A 186 7.99 17.85 -13.75
N ARG A 187 6.94 18.51 -13.27
CA ARG A 187 6.12 18.07 -12.16
C ARG A 187 4.65 18.10 -12.55
N TYR A 188 3.96 17.03 -12.21
CA TYR A 188 2.53 16.88 -12.45
C TYR A 188 1.81 16.59 -11.16
N TYR A 189 0.56 17.02 -11.06
CA TYR A 189 -0.35 16.73 -9.96
C TYR A 189 -1.52 15.93 -10.52
N ILE A 190 -1.76 14.77 -9.94
CA ILE A 190 -2.77 13.83 -10.45
C ILE A 190 -3.75 13.54 -9.33
N GLN A 191 -5.03 13.61 -9.66
CA GLN A 191 -6.14 13.19 -8.81
C GLN A 191 -6.89 12.07 -9.53
N VAL A 192 -7.20 10.97 -8.82
CA VAL A 192 -7.83 9.76 -9.33
C VAL A 192 -9.29 9.67 -8.88
#